data_ac3b1d7cc14db4126319344e95dc44dd
#
_entry.id   ac3b1d7cc14db4126319344e95dc44dd
#
_cell.length_a   1.000
_cell.length_b   1.000
_cell.length_c   1.000
_cell.angle_alpha   90.00
_cell.angle_beta   90.00
_cell.angle_gamma   90.00
#
_symmetry.space_group_name_H-M   'P 1'
#
loop_
_entity.id
_entity.type
_entity.pdbx_description
1 polymer ?
#
loop_
_entity_poly.entity_id
_entity_poly.type
_entity_poly.pdbx_seq_one_letter_code
_entity_poly.pdbx_strand_id
1 'polypeptide(L)' 'MGYRVVVVGATGNVGREMLTILAEREFPIDEIAAVASSRSQGLAVDFGETGKTIKCQNIEHFDFNGW' A
#
# COMPACT_ATOMS: atom_id res chain seq x y z
N MET A 1 16.13 8.74 -6.21
CA MET A 1 14.86 9.04 -6.84
C MET A 1 13.92 7.86 -6.70
N GLY A 2 12.75 8.05 -6.09
CA GLY A 2 11.83 6.96 -5.85
C GLY A 2 10.57 7.05 -6.71
N TYR A 3 9.74 6.02 -6.60
CA TYR A 3 8.47 5.95 -7.30
C TYR A 3 7.33 6.18 -6.33
N ARG A 4 6.22 6.68 -6.84
CA ARG A 4 4.98 6.73 -6.08
C ARG A 4 4.20 5.46 -6.40
N VAL A 5 3.92 4.68 -5.38
CA VAL A 5 3.31 3.36 -5.55
C VAL A 5 1.97 3.31 -4.85
N VAL A 6 0.95 2.80 -5.54
CA VAL A 6 -0.36 2.56 -4.96
C VAL A 6 -0.65 1.07 -5.04
N VAL A 7 -0.95 0.46 -3.90
CA VAL A 7 -1.33 -0.94 -3.84
C VAL A 7 -2.84 -1.04 -3.68
N VAL A 8 -3.52 -1.50 -4.72
CA VAL A 8 -4.97 -1.66 -4.72
C VAL A 8 -5.32 -3.04 -4.17
N GLY A 9 -6.27 -3.09 -3.26
CA GLY A 9 -6.62 -4.35 -2.61
C GLY A 9 -5.60 -4.77 -1.57
N ALA A 10 -5.01 -3.82 -0.88
CA ALA A 10 -3.90 -4.06 0.05
C ALA A 10 -4.22 -5.00 1.20
N THR A 11 -5.50 -5.16 1.56
CA THR A 11 -5.90 -6.07 2.62
C THR A 11 -6.11 -7.50 2.14
N GLY A 12 -6.11 -7.73 0.82
CA GLY A 12 -6.21 -9.07 0.26
C GLY A 12 -4.85 -9.78 0.27
N ASN A 13 -4.88 -11.09 0.00
CA ASN A 13 -3.65 -11.90 0.01
C ASN A 13 -2.63 -11.40 -1.02
N VAL A 14 -3.09 -11.06 -2.21
CA VAL A 14 -2.21 -10.58 -3.28
C VAL A 14 -1.59 -9.23 -2.91
N GLY A 15 -2.39 -8.32 -2.37
CA GLY A 15 -1.90 -7.01 -1.97
C GLY A 15 -0.84 -7.09 -0.87
N ARG A 16 -1.06 -7.95 0.11
CA ARG A 16 -0.09 -8.18 1.18
C ARG A 16 1.22 -8.75 0.65
N GLU A 17 1.12 -9.67 -0.28
CA GLU A 17 2.28 -10.27 -0.93
C GLU A 17 3.08 -9.24 -1.71
N MET A 18 2.37 -8.35 -2.42
CA MET A 18 3.00 -7.25 -3.14
C MET A 18 3.79 -6.34 -2.20
N LEU A 19 3.20 -5.98 -1.07
CA LEU A 19 3.87 -5.15 -0.08
C LEU A 19 5.12 -5.84 0.47
N THR A 20 5.02 -7.13 0.74
CA THR A 20 6.17 -7.91 1.23
C THR A 20 7.30 -7.93 0.21
N ILE A 21 6.96 -8.16 -1.05
CA ILE A 21 7.95 -8.20 -2.13
C ILE A 21 8.64 -6.84 -2.31
N LEU A 22 7.86 -5.77 -2.29
CA LEU A 22 8.42 -4.42 -2.41
C LEU A 22 9.40 -4.11 -1.28
N ALA A 23 9.07 -4.55 -0.07
CA ALA A 23 9.92 -4.34 1.08
C ALA A 23 11.19 -5.19 1.01
N GLU A 24 11.06 -6.47 0.63
CA GLU A 24 12.19 -7.39 0.54
C GLU A 24 13.20 -6.97 -0.53
N ARG A 25 12.72 -6.44 -1.64
CA ARG A 25 13.56 -6.04 -2.76
C ARG A 25 14.10 -4.62 -2.61
N GLU A 26 13.78 -3.97 -1.52
CA GLU A 26 14.19 -2.59 -1.29
C GLU A 26 13.86 -1.69 -2.48
N PHE A 27 12.65 -1.88 -3.02
CA PHE A 27 12.19 -1.10 -4.16
C PHE A 27 12.23 0.39 -3.84
N PRO A 28 12.78 1.23 -4.74
CA PRO A 28 12.93 2.66 -4.45
C PRO A 28 11.56 3.36 -4.45
N ILE A 29 10.98 3.49 -3.27
CA ILE A 29 9.67 4.09 -3.07
C ILE A 29 9.83 5.46 -2.42
N ASP A 30 9.29 6.47 -3.08
CA ASP A 30 9.22 7.82 -2.55
C ASP A 30 7.99 7.99 -1.68
N GLU A 31 6.85 7.53 -2.20
CA GLU A 31 5.59 7.51 -1.48
C GLU A 31 4.86 6.22 -1.77
N ILE A 32 4.17 5.69 -0.77
CA ILE A 32 3.37 4.49 -0.93
C ILE A 32 2.00 4.69 -0.30
N ALA A 33 0.97 4.23 -0.99
CA ALA A 33 -0.38 4.27 -0.48
C ALA A 33 -1.02 2.90 -0.63
N ALA A 34 -1.86 2.54 0.33
CA ALA A 34 -2.64 1.32 0.29
C ALA A 34 -4.11 1.70 0.12
N VAL A 35 -4.78 1.07 -0.83
CA VAL A 35 -6.17 1.37 -1.14
C VAL A 35 -6.98 0.08 -1.05
N ALA A 36 -8.13 0.14 -0.44
CA ALA A 36 -8.99 -1.02 -0.25
C ALA A 36 -10.45 -0.59 -0.27
N SER A 37 -11.35 -1.58 -0.18
CA SER A 37 -12.78 -1.29 -0.12
C SER A 37 -13.13 -0.50 1.14
N SER A 38 -14.34 0.08 1.17
CA SER A 38 -14.80 0.84 2.33
C SER A 38 -14.80 0.01 3.62
N ARG A 39 -14.94 -1.30 3.51
CA ARG A 39 -14.90 -2.20 4.67
C ARG A 39 -13.53 -2.23 5.33
N SER A 40 -12.50 -1.98 4.55
CA SER A 40 -11.12 -2.04 5.03
C SER A 40 -10.53 -0.67 5.30
N GLN A 41 -11.30 0.38 5.09
CA GLN A 41 -10.84 1.74 5.33
C GLN A 41 -10.40 1.91 6.79
N GLY A 42 -9.22 2.47 6.97
CA GLY A 42 -8.68 2.70 8.30
C GLY A 42 -7.89 1.55 8.89
N LEU A 43 -7.92 0.37 8.26
CA LEU A 43 -7.08 -0.73 8.68
C LEU A 43 -5.63 -0.45 8.28
N ALA A 44 -4.71 -0.86 9.12
CA ALA A 44 -3.29 -0.75 8.82
C ALA A 44 -2.75 -2.08 8.30
N VAL A 45 -1.88 -2.01 7.33
CA VAL A 45 -1.22 -3.20 6.80
C VAL A 45 0.29 -3.04 6.99
N ASP A 46 0.97 -4.15 7.25
CA ASP A 46 2.42 -4.13 7.44
C ASP A 46 3.12 -4.00 6.09
N PHE A 47 4.15 -3.16 6.06
CA PHE A 47 5.00 -3.06 4.87
C PHE A 47 6.17 -4.04 5.04
N GLY A 48 5.89 -5.31 4.78
CA GLY A 48 6.87 -6.38 4.98
C GLY A 48 7.37 -6.45 6.41
N GLU A 49 8.64 -6.68 6.58
CA GLU A 49 9.28 -6.77 7.90
C GLU A 49 10.00 -5.47 8.28
N THR A 50 9.66 -4.37 7.62
CA THR A 50 10.33 -3.09 7.86
C THR A 50 9.96 -2.43 9.19
N GLY A 51 8.90 -2.91 9.82
CA GLY A 51 8.36 -2.28 11.04
C GLY A 51 7.45 -1.11 10.76
N LYS A 52 7.23 -0.79 9.49
CA LYS A 52 6.32 0.29 9.10
C LYS A 52 4.94 -0.24 8.79
N THR A 53 3.94 0.58 9.04
CA THR A 53 2.55 0.24 8.68
C THR A 53 1.99 1.31 7.75
N ILE A 54 1.07 0.90 6.89
CA ILE A 54 0.40 1.78 5.95
C ILE A 54 -1.10 1.70 6.21
N LYS A 55 -1.72 2.85 6.43
CA LYS A 55 -3.14 2.91 6.67
C LYS A 55 -3.90 2.84 5.36
N CYS A 56 -4.87 1.92 5.27
CA CYS A 56 -5.66 1.75 4.05
C CYS A 56 -6.64 2.90 3.86
N GLN A 57 -6.74 3.38 2.63
CA GLN A 57 -7.69 4.40 2.23
C GLN A 57 -8.82 3.77 1.42
N ASN A 58 -9.97 4.44 1.40
CA ASN A 58 -11.11 3.96 0.65
C ASN A 58 -10.90 4.20 -0.83
N ILE A 59 -10.97 3.14 -1.64
CA ILE A 59 -10.75 3.22 -3.09
C ILE A 59 -11.73 4.17 -3.78
N GLU A 60 -12.94 4.30 -3.24
CA GLU A 60 -13.96 5.16 -3.82
C GLU A 60 -13.63 6.65 -3.65
N HIS A 61 -12.80 6.98 -2.69
CA HIS A 61 -12.44 8.36 -2.37
C HIS A 61 -10.97 8.68 -2.65
N PHE A 62 -10.20 7.70 -3.07
CA PHE A 62 -8.78 7.90 -3.30
C PHE A 62 -8.52 8.67 -4.58
N ASP A 63 -7.70 9.70 -4.51
CA ASP A 63 -7.33 10.50 -5.66
C ASP A 63 -6.04 9.93 -6.28
N PHE A 64 -6.19 9.33 -7.45
CA PHE A 64 -5.06 8.72 -8.17
C PHE A 64 -4.22 9.73 -8.96
N ASN A 65 -4.61 10.99 -8.98
CA ASN A 65 -3.85 12.02 -9.67
C ASN A 65 -2.48 12.18 -9.03
N GLY A 66 -1.45 12.15 -9.86
CA GLY A 66 -0.09 12.28 -9.37
C GLY A 66 0.57 10.96 -8.98
N TRP A 67 -0.17 9.87 -9.09
CA TRP A 67 0.36 8.52 -8.83
C TRP A 67 0.60 7.80 -10.17
#